data_6969eb3ddbe2d79c84c642a09fc55809
#
_entry.id   6969eb3ddbe2d79c84c642a09fc55809
#
_cell.length_a   1.000
_cell.length_b   1.000
_cell.length_c   1.000
_cell.angle_alpha   90.00
_cell.angle_beta   90.00
_cell.angle_gamma   90.00
#
_symmetry.space_group_name_H-M   'P 1'
#
loop_
_entity.id
_entity.type
_entity.pdbx_description
1 polymer ?
#
loop_
_entity_poly.entity_id
_entity_poly.type
_entity_poly.pdbx_seq_one_letter_code
_entity_poly.pdbx_strand_id
1 'polypeptide(L)'
;MQPESTPAELLAAVRSGDTRALDSLYRSWSPKVRLFARMQVLPSGLDADALADEVTIDVFHDLWRYPERFDGRVAFNTWLFTLARNKAIDRLRHLQRHPPSEALDGIDPPADAQHEPPAQLAAQQRQHGVMDCLRRLRNPLQRESLMLWALEDMPLAAIARLQNSPENTVKTRLYHGRLNLRACLERWLAREGDNHDR
;
A
#
# COMPACT_ATOMS: atom_id res chain seq x y z
N MET A 1 -21.96 -13.36 -16.94
CA MET A 1 -20.85 -13.04 -16.03
C MET A 1 -19.60 -13.57 -16.70
N GLN A 2 -18.82 -12.69 -17.36
CA GLN A 2 -17.54 -13.09 -17.97
C GLN A 2 -16.57 -13.40 -16.83
N PRO A 3 -15.76 -14.48 -16.94
CA PRO A 3 -14.73 -14.73 -15.95
C PRO A 3 -13.79 -13.53 -15.95
N GLU A 4 -13.57 -12.94 -14.78
CA GLU A 4 -12.60 -11.85 -14.63
C GLU A 4 -11.21 -12.41 -14.98
N SER A 5 -10.56 -11.81 -15.98
CA SER A 5 -9.24 -12.20 -16.41
C SER A 5 -8.26 -12.12 -15.24
N THR A 6 -7.47 -13.13 -15.04
CA THR A 6 -6.45 -13.14 -13.99
C THR A 6 -5.38 -12.08 -14.26
N PRO A 7 -4.71 -11.54 -13.24
CA PRO A 7 -3.61 -10.59 -13.44
C PRO A 7 -2.51 -11.10 -14.36
N ALA A 8 -2.25 -12.42 -14.36
CA ALA A 8 -1.27 -13.06 -15.24
C ALA A 8 -1.72 -13.04 -16.71
N GLU A 9 -2.99 -13.30 -16.98
CA GLU A 9 -3.58 -13.20 -18.33
C GLU A 9 -3.59 -11.76 -18.84
N LEU A 10 -3.95 -10.79 -17.99
CA LEU A 10 -3.89 -9.38 -18.33
C LEU A 10 -2.46 -8.96 -18.67
N LEU A 11 -1.48 -9.42 -17.89
CA LEU A 11 -0.07 -9.10 -18.16
C LEU A 11 0.43 -9.76 -19.46
N ALA A 12 -0.05 -10.96 -19.79
CA ALA A 12 0.24 -11.59 -21.08
C ALA A 12 -0.33 -10.76 -22.25
N ALA A 13 -1.53 -10.19 -22.08
CA ALA A 13 -2.12 -9.28 -23.07
C ALA A 13 -1.34 -7.95 -23.18
N VAL A 14 -0.84 -7.40 -22.06
CA VAL A 14 0.06 -6.23 -22.06
C VAL A 14 1.33 -6.51 -22.88
N ARG A 15 1.90 -7.72 -22.78
CA ARG A 15 3.08 -8.14 -23.59
C ARG A 15 2.80 -8.10 -25.09
N SER A 16 1.57 -8.37 -25.51
CA SER A 16 1.13 -8.27 -26.92
C SER A 16 0.68 -6.86 -27.33
N GLY A 17 0.84 -5.86 -26.45
CA GLY A 17 0.52 -4.45 -26.75
C GLY A 17 -0.92 -4.04 -26.44
N ASP A 18 -1.69 -4.85 -25.71
CA ASP A 18 -3.06 -4.49 -25.33
C ASP A 18 -3.07 -3.45 -24.19
N THR A 19 -3.41 -2.23 -24.56
CA THR A 19 -3.52 -1.09 -23.62
C THR A 19 -4.72 -1.21 -22.67
N ARG A 20 -5.79 -1.93 -23.08
CA ARG A 20 -6.97 -2.13 -22.23
C ARG A 20 -6.65 -3.08 -21.07
N ALA A 21 -5.80 -4.07 -21.31
CA ALA A 21 -5.31 -4.95 -20.27
C ALA A 21 -4.49 -4.17 -19.22
N LEU A 22 -3.67 -3.21 -19.66
CA LEU A 22 -2.95 -2.32 -18.75
C LEU A 22 -3.91 -1.45 -17.92
N ASP A 23 -4.92 -0.84 -18.56
CA ASP A 23 -5.93 -0.03 -17.86
C ASP A 23 -6.66 -0.86 -16.78
N SER A 24 -7.02 -2.11 -17.10
CA SER A 24 -7.65 -3.02 -16.15
C SER A 24 -6.73 -3.34 -14.95
N LEU A 25 -5.45 -3.61 -15.20
CA LEU A 25 -4.45 -3.82 -14.14
C LEU A 25 -4.27 -2.54 -13.30
N TYR A 26 -4.17 -1.39 -13.95
CA TYR A 26 -4.02 -0.11 -13.25
C TYR A 26 -5.20 0.16 -12.32
N ARG A 27 -6.43 0.08 -12.82
CA ARG A 27 -7.64 0.31 -12.00
C ARG A 27 -7.74 -0.62 -10.80
N SER A 28 -7.37 -1.89 -10.97
CA SER A 28 -7.49 -2.89 -9.92
C SER A 28 -6.39 -2.79 -8.86
N TRP A 29 -5.17 -2.37 -9.24
CA TRP A 29 -4.00 -2.46 -8.39
C TRP A 29 -3.40 -1.12 -7.97
N SER A 30 -3.63 -0.03 -8.71
CA SER A 30 -3.03 1.27 -8.35
C SER A 30 -3.46 1.79 -6.97
N PRO A 31 -4.73 1.64 -6.51
CA PRO A 31 -5.09 2.09 -5.16
C PRO A 31 -4.35 1.32 -4.08
N LYS A 32 -4.14 0.01 -4.28
CA LYS A 32 -3.42 -0.85 -3.35
C LYS A 32 -1.93 -0.55 -3.33
N VAL A 33 -1.32 -0.39 -4.51
CA VAL A 33 0.10 -0.01 -4.65
C VAL A 33 0.35 1.36 -4.03
N ARG A 34 -0.52 2.34 -4.30
CA ARG A 34 -0.45 3.68 -3.72
C ARG A 34 -0.51 3.66 -2.19
N LEU A 35 -1.49 2.94 -1.64
CA LEU A 35 -1.62 2.78 -0.19
C LEU A 35 -0.36 2.15 0.42
N PHE A 36 0.15 1.09 -0.18
CA PHE A 36 1.36 0.43 0.27
C PHE A 36 2.57 1.37 0.18
N ALA A 37 2.79 2.02 -0.96
CA ALA A 37 3.88 2.98 -1.16
C ALA A 37 3.82 4.12 -0.13
N ARG A 38 2.63 4.69 0.08
CA ARG A 38 2.41 5.74 1.08
C ARG A 38 2.87 5.31 2.47
N MET A 39 2.53 4.10 2.88
CA MET A 39 2.94 3.56 4.19
C MET A 39 4.44 3.28 4.28
N GLN A 40 5.12 3.04 3.17
CA GLN A 40 6.58 2.89 3.15
C GLN A 40 7.29 4.24 3.32
N VAL A 41 6.79 5.30 2.69
CA VAL A 41 7.44 6.62 2.68
C VAL A 41 7.07 7.52 3.87
N LEU A 42 5.96 7.24 4.56
CA LEU A 42 5.48 8.02 5.73
C LEU A 42 6.54 8.39 6.78
N PRO A 43 7.49 7.51 7.15
CA PRO A 43 8.50 7.84 8.15
C PRO A 43 9.51 8.91 7.69
N SER A 44 9.50 9.29 6.42
CA SER A 44 10.47 10.24 5.88
C SER A 44 10.23 11.71 6.30
N GLY A 45 8.99 12.03 6.75
CA GLY A 45 8.60 13.42 7.04
C GLY A 45 8.35 14.27 5.79
N LEU A 46 8.43 13.68 4.59
CA LEU A 46 8.14 14.32 3.30
C LEU A 46 6.67 14.15 2.95
N ASP A 47 6.21 14.82 1.89
CA ASP A 47 4.87 14.61 1.34
C ASP A 47 4.68 13.15 0.89
N ALA A 48 4.06 12.38 1.78
CA ALA A 48 3.89 10.95 1.57
C ALA A 48 2.87 10.63 0.46
N ASP A 49 1.93 11.53 0.18
CA ASP A 49 0.94 11.35 -0.87
C ASP A 49 1.56 11.57 -2.24
N ALA A 50 2.29 12.67 -2.43
CA ALA A 50 3.03 12.93 -3.67
C ALA A 50 4.05 11.81 -3.98
N LEU A 51 4.81 11.38 -2.98
CA LEU A 51 5.78 10.29 -3.15
C LEU A 51 5.11 8.94 -3.47
N ALA A 52 3.94 8.67 -2.89
CA ALA A 52 3.19 7.46 -3.19
C ALA A 52 2.66 7.46 -4.63
N ASP A 53 2.22 8.61 -5.11
CA ASP A 53 1.77 8.79 -6.50
C ASP A 53 2.93 8.57 -7.47
N GLU A 54 4.10 9.17 -7.24
CA GLU A 54 5.30 8.96 -8.04
C GLU A 54 5.71 7.48 -8.08
N VAL A 55 5.77 6.82 -6.91
CA VAL A 55 6.10 5.38 -6.83
C VAL A 55 5.09 4.55 -7.60
N THR A 56 3.79 4.88 -7.51
CA THR A 56 2.74 4.16 -8.22
C THR A 56 2.92 4.30 -9.73
N ILE A 57 3.15 5.51 -10.22
CA ILE A 57 3.42 5.77 -11.64
C ILE A 57 4.64 4.97 -12.10
N ASP A 58 5.74 5.00 -11.34
CA ASP A 58 6.97 4.27 -11.67
C ASP A 58 6.77 2.75 -11.73
N VAL A 59 5.93 2.18 -10.84
CA VAL A 59 5.60 0.76 -10.84
C VAL A 59 4.85 0.38 -12.13
N PHE A 60 3.81 1.12 -12.49
CA PHE A 60 3.02 0.82 -13.68
C PHE A 60 3.73 1.16 -14.98
N HIS A 61 4.63 2.16 -14.97
CA HIS A 61 5.53 2.43 -16.08
C HIS A 61 6.48 1.25 -16.33
N ASP A 62 7.10 0.69 -15.27
CA ASP A 62 7.95 -0.49 -15.39
C ASP A 62 7.16 -1.71 -15.86
N LEU A 63 5.94 -1.91 -15.37
CA LEU A 63 5.05 -3.00 -15.78
C LEU A 63 4.70 -2.87 -17.27
N TRP A 64 4.44 -1.67 -17.77
CA TRP A 64 4.20 -1.40 -19.18
C TRP A 64 5.46 -1.59 -20.03
N ARG A 65 6.58 -1.02 -19.57
CA ARG A 65 7.83 -1.00 -20.34
C ARG A 65 8.53 -2.35 -20.41
N TYR A 66 8.39 -3.15 -19.33
CA TYR A 66 9.12 -4.41 -19.14
C TYR A 66 8.20 -5.52 -18.61
N PRO A 67 7.08 -5.83 -19.28
CA PRO A 67 6.11 -6.81 -18.79
C PRO A 67 6.70 -8.23 -18.73
N GLU A 68 7.78 -8.52 -19.46
CA GLU A 68 8.51 -9.78 -19.44
C GLU A 68 9.23 -10.04 -18.11
N ARG A 69 9.45 -9.02 -17.27
CA ARG A 69 10.09 -9.22 -15.94
C ARG A 69 9.25 -10.03 -14.97
N PHE A 70 7.96 -10.12 -15.21
CA PHE A 70 7.12 -11.07 -14.48
C PHE A 70 7.22 -12.43 -15.15
N ASP A 71 7.91 -13.40 -14.54
CA ASP A 71 8.14 -14.73 -15.07
C ASP A 71 7.14 -15.79 -14.59
N GLY A 72 6.18 -15.40 -13.73
CA GLY A 72 5.16 -16.30 -13.19
C GLY A 72 5.63 -17.26 -12.09
N ARG A 73 6.91 -17.20 -11.66
CA ARG A 73 7.44 -18.07 -10.59
C ARG A 73 6.89 -17.75 -9.21
N VAL A 74 6.38 -16.55 -9.03
CA VAL A 74 5.71 -16.09 -7.81
C VAL A 74 4.34 -15.53 -8.17
N ALA A 75 3.44 -15.43 -7.20
CA ALA A 75 2.15 -14.79 -7.42
C ALA A 75 2.32 -13.32 -7.88
N PHE A 76 1.42 -12.85 -8.73
CA PHE A 76 1.50 -11.50 -9.31
C PHE A 76 1.55 -10.41 -8.22
N ASN A 77 0.72 -10.51 -7.18
CA ASN A 77 0.76 -9.57 -6.05
C ASN A 77 2.13 -9.56 -5.36
N THR A 78 2.75 -10.72 -5.13
CA THR A 78 4.08 -10.81 -4.53
C THR A 78 5.13 -10.08 -5.37
N TRP A 79 5.10 -10.27 -6.69
CA TRP A 79 6.00 -9.58 -7.61
C TRP A 79 5.75 -8.07 -7.63
N LEU A 80 4.49 -7.66 -7.76
CA LEU A 80 4.09 -6.25 -7.85
C LEU A 80 4.47 -5.46 -6.58
N PHE A 81 4.19 -6.02 -5.39
CA PHE A 81 4.55 -5.36 -4.12
C PHE A 81 6.06 -5.39 -3.85
N THR A 82 6.79 -6.37 -4.37
CA THR A 82 8.27 -6.35 -4.36
C THR A 82 8.78 -5.19 -5.21
N LEU A 83 8.22 -4.99 -6.40
CA LEU A 83 8.57 -3.88 -7.26
C LEU A 83 8.24 -2.53 -6.59
N ALA A 84 7.03 -2.38 -6.05
CA ALA A 84 6.59 -1.17 -5.35
C ALA A 84 7.49 -0.83 -4.14
N ARG A 85 7.86 -1.84 -3.35
CA ARG A 85 8.78 -1.68 -2.23
C ARG A 85 10.15 -1.17 -2.68
N ASN A 86 10.71 -1.78 -3.70
CA ASN A 86 12.02 -1.38 -4.22
C ASN A 86 12.00 0.05 -4.73
N LYS A 87 10.97 0.43 -5.52
CA LYS A 87 10.79 1.82 -5.99
C LYS A 87 10.68 2.80 -4.83
N ALA A 88 9.88 2.49 -3.80
CA ALA A 88 9.74 3.35 -2.62
C ALA A 88 11.09 3.53 -1.87
N ILE A 89 11.84 2.45 -1.68
CA ILE A 89 13.15 2.50 -1.03
C ILE A 89 14.14 3.32 -1.87
N ASP A 90 14.18 3.10 -3.17
CA ASP A 90 15.09 3.81 -4.06
C ASP A 90 14.74 5.31 -4.12
N ARG A 91 13.45 5.66 -4.12
CA ARG A 91 13.00 7.05 -4.05
C ARG A 91 13.43 7.72 -2.74
N LEU A 92 13.24 7.05 -1.60
CA LEU A 92 13.70 7.56 -0.30
C LEU A 92 15.21 7.75 -0.26
N ARG A 93 15.98 6.81 -0.79
CA ARG A 93 17.45 6.93 -0.88
C ARG A 93 17.88 8.08 -1.79
N HIS A 94 17.16 8.29 -2.89
CA HIS A 94 17.43 9.41 -3.78
C HIS A 94 17.22 10.75 -3.06
N LEU A 95 16.09 10.92 -2.38
CA LEU A 95 15.75 12.14 -1.65
C LEU A 95 16.68 12.40 -0.46
N GLN A 96 17.19 11.36 0.20
CA GLN A 96 18.20 11.51 1.24
C GLN A 96 19.54 12.05 0.72
N ARG A 97 19.91 11.70 -0.54
CA ARG A 97 21.14 12.20 -1.19
C ARG A 97 20.95 13.58 -1.83
N HIS A 98 19.73 13.86 -2.26
CA HIS A 98 19.36 15.09 -2.96
C HIS A 98 18.11 15.67 -2.28
N PRO A 99 18.23 16.27 -1.08
CA PRO A 99 17.09 16.87 -0.42
C PRO A 99 16.50 17.97 -1.30
N PRO A 100 15.18 18.02 -1.48
CA PRO A 100 14.54 19.11 -2.21
C PRO A 100 14.91 20.42 -1.51
N SER A 101 15.41 21.39 -2.28
CA SER A 101 15.57 22.75 -1.80
C SER A 101 14.18 23.35 -1.62
N GLU A 102 13.81 23.61 -0.38
CA GLU A 102 12.57 24.22 0.11
C GLU A 102 11.28 23.77 -0.58
N ALA A 103 10.40 23.17 0.25
CA ALA A 103 9.08 22.71 -0.16
C ALA A 103 8.25 23.86 -0.72
N LEU A 104 7.74 23.71 -1.93
CA LEU A 104 6.55 24.41 -2.37
C LEU A 104 5.39 23.94 -1.48
N ASP A 105 4.76 24.86 -0.78
CA ASP A 105 3.58 24.64 0.06
C ASP A 105 2.59 23.73 -0.66
N GLY A 106 2.36 22.55 -0.09
CA GLY A 106 1.40 21.58 -0.62
C GLY A 106 0.00 22.16 -0.54
N ILE A 107 -0.63 22.31 -1.68
CA ILE A 107 -2.08 22.53 -1.76
C ILE A 107 -2.73 21.22 -1.41
N ASP A 108 -3.37 21.16 -0.24
CA ASP A 108 -4.25 20.05 0.13
C ASP A 108 -5.37 19.94 -0.94
N PRO A 109 -5.54 18.78 -1.58
CA PRO A 109 -6.68 18.62 -2.48
C PRO A 109 -7.97 18.71 -1.66
N PRO A 110 -8.98 19.43 -2.14
CA PRO A 110 -10.25 19.55 -1.45
C PRO A 110 -10.88 18.17 -1.28
N ALA A 111 -11.23 17.82 -0.04
CA ALA A 111 -12.05 16.67 0.25
C ALA A 111 -13.41 16.88 -0.42
N ASP A 112 -13.75 16.07 -1.42
CA ASP A 112 -15.08 16.04 -2.00
C ASP A 112 -16.06 15.55 -0.93
N ALA A 113 -16.76 16.50 -0.32
CA ALA A 113 -17.86 16.24 0.60
C ALA A 113 -19.10 15.84 -0.21
N GLN A 114 -19.13 14.59 -0.69
CA GLN A 114 -20.33 13.99 -1.21
C GLN A 114 -21.20 13.53 -0.02
N HIS A 115 -22.48 13.84 -0.09
CA HIS A 115 -23.50 13.46 0.91
C HIS A 115 -23.67 11.94 0.87
N GLU A 116 -22.90 11.22 1.69
CA GLU A 116 -22.91 9.75 1.73
C GLU A 116 -23.88 9.23 2.79
N PRO A 117 -24.53 8.05 2.55
CA PRO A 117 -25.40 7.40 3.51
C PRO A 117 -24.69 7.11 4.85
N PRO A 118 -25.37 7.18 6.02
CA PRO A 118 -24.74 7.02 7.34
C PRO A 118 -23.93 5.72 7.51
N ALA A 119 -24.31 4.63 6.84
CA ALA A 119 -23.58 3.37 6.89
C ALA A 119 -22.24 3.45 6.15
N GLN A 120 -22.14 4.21 5.07
CA GLN A 120 -20.88 4.44 4.34
C GLN A 120 -19.96 5.32 5.15
N LEU A 121 -20.47 6.36 5.79
CA LEU A 121 -19.72 7.25 6.68
C LEU A 121 -19.09 6.45 7.84
N ALA A 122 -19.85 5.57 8.49
CA ALA A 122 -19.35 4.71 9.57
C ALA A 122 -18.27 3.70 9.08
N ALA A 123 -18.39 3.22 7.83
CA ALA A 123 -17.36 2.36 7.22
C ALA A 123 -16.07 3.12 6.93
N GLN A 124 -16.19 4.35 6.40
CA GLN A 124 -15.05 5.23 6.15
C GLN A 124 -14.34 5.64 7.45
N GLN A 125 -15.09 5.99 8.50
CA GLN A 125 -14.51 6.31 9.81
C GLN A 125 -13.70 5.14 10.36
N ARG A 126 -14.25 3.89 10.29
CA ARG A 126 -13.50 2.69 10.69
C ARG A 126 -12.24 2.48 9.86
N GLN A 127 -12.32 2.71 8.55
CA GLN A 127 -11.15 2.62 7.66
C GLN A 127 -10.09 3.66 8.04
N HIS A 128 -10.47 4.89 8.33
CA HIS A 128 -9.57 5.94 8.82
C HIS A 128 -8.90 5.52 10.14
N GLY A 129 -9.67 4.99 11.11
CA GLY A 129 -9.11 4.51 12.38
C GLY A 129 -8.06 3.42 12.21
N VAL A 130 -8.32 2.45 11.31
CA VAL A 130 -7.34 1.40 10.97
C VAL A 130 -6.07 2.00 10.36
N MET A 131 -6.22 2.92 9.40
CA MET A 131 -5.07 3.57 8.74
C MET A 131 -4.24 4.39 9.73
N ASP A 132 -4.88 5.13 10.62
CA ASP A 132 -4.18 5.90 11.66
C ASP A 132 -3.43 4.99 12.63
N CYS A 133 -4.04 3.89 13.03
CA CYS A 133 -3.37 2.93 13.89
C CYS A 133 -2.20 2.21 13.20
N LEU A 134 -2.31 1.91 11.90
CA LEU A 134 -1.19 1.40 11.11
C LEU A 134 -0.03 2.41 11.02
N ARG A 135 -0.34 3.70 10.81
CA ARG A 135 0.67 4.77 10.79
C ARG A 135 1.43 4.88 12.11
N ARG A 136 0.76 4.66 13.25
CA ARG A 136 1.34 4.75 14.60
C ARG A 136 2.22 3.55 14.98
N LEU A 137 2.25 2.48 14.17
CA LEU A 137 3.18 1.37 14.39
C LEU A 137 4.62 1.86 14.20
N ARG A 138 5.40 1.85 15.28
CA ARG A 138 6.79 2.35 15.29
C ARG A 138 7.71 1.54 14.38
N ASN A 139 7.49 0.22 14.30
CA ASN A 139 8.32 -0.65 13.48
C ASN A 139 7.75 -0.73 12.04
N PRO A 140 8.43 -0.18 11.03
CA PRO A 140 7.96 -0.17 9.65
C PRO A 140 7.80 -1.58 9.08
N LEU A 141 8.65 -2.54 9.49
CA LEU A 141 8.55 -3.93 9.01
C LEU A 141 7.36 -4.67 9.62
N GLN A 142 6.90 -4.31 10.83
CA GLN A 142 5.64 -4.83 11.38
C GLN A 142 4.45 -4.33 10.58
N ARG A 143 4.42 -3.03 10.26
CA ARG A 143 3.38 -2.41 9.44
C ARG A 143 3.33 -3.03 8.04
N GLU A 144 4.49 -3.14 7.38
CA GLU A 144 4.63 -3.77 6.07
C GLU A 144 4.13 -5.23 6.10
N SER A 145 4.56 -6.03 7.09
CA SER A 145 4.10 -7.42 7.24
C SER A 145 2.59 -7.51 7.40
N LEU A 146 1.98 -6.64 8.20
CA LEU A 146 0.52 -6.62 8.39
C LEU A 146 -0.22 -6.27 7.10
N MET A 147 0.24 -5.28 6.36
CA MET A 147 -0.39 -4.88 5.10
C MET A 147 -0.34 -5.99 4.07
N LEU A 148 0.83 -6.59 3.86
CA LEU A 148 1.02 -7.67 2.89
C LEU A 148 0.23 -8.92 3.26
N TRP A 149 0.17 -9.26 4.56
CA TRP A 149 -0.56 -10.43 5.03
C TRP A 149 -2.07 -10.21 5.04
N ALA A 150 -2.55 -9.07 5.58
CA ALA A 150 -3.98 -8.87 5.83
C ALA A 150 -4.75 -8.28 4.63
N LEU A 151 -4.09 -7.47 3.78
CA LEU A 151 -4.74 -6.80 2.64
C LEU A 151 -4.49 -7.52 1.32
N GLU A 152 -3.38 -8.26 1.22
CA GLU A 152 -2.97 -8.90 -0.04
C GLU A 152 -2.86 -10.42 0.06
N ASP A 153 -3.27 -11.01 1.20
CA ASP A 153 -3.24 -12.46 1.45
C ASP A 153 -1.89 -13.12 1.13
N MET A 154 -0.81 -12.34 1.33
CA MET A 154 0.53 -12.81 0.96
C MET A 154 1.03 -13.86 1.93
N PRO A 155 1.53 -15.03 1.45
CA PRO A 155 2.07 -16.09 2.29
C PRO A 155 3.29 -15.61 3.09
N LEU A 156 3.47 -16.14 4.31
CA LEU A 156 4.61 -15.78 5.18
C LEU A 156 5.96 -15.94 4.50
N ALA A 157 6.14 -17.03 3.75
CA ALA A 157 7.37 -17.27 2.98
C ALA A 157 7.64 -16.19 1.92
N ALA A 158 6.59 -15.64 1.30
CA ALA A 158 6.72 -14.55 0.33
C ALA A 158 7.10 -13.22 1.02
N ILE A 159 6.45 -12.90 2.15
CA ILE A 159 6.79 -11.73 2.98
C ILE A 159 8.23 -11.84 3.49
N ALA A 160 8.65 -13.02 3.93
CA ALA A 160 10.01 -13.29 4.42
C ALA A 160 11.06 -13.01 3.35
N ARG A 161 10.83 -13.49 2.12
CA ARG A 161 11.69 -13.20 0.96
C ARG A 161 11.72 -11.70 0.64
N LEU A 162 10.54 -11.05 0.58
CA LEU A 162 10.42 -9.62 0.29
C LEU A 162 11.17 -8.77 1.34
N GLN A 163 11.09 -9.15 2.62
CA GLN A 163 11.75 -8.45 3.73
C GLN A 163 13.21 -8.91 3.97
N ASN A 164 13.71 -9.87 3.19
CA ASN A 164 15.01 -10.51 3.42
C ASN A 164 15.19 -10.94 4.89
N SER A 165 14.23 -11.67 5.41
CA SER A 165 14.16 -12.07 6.84
C SER A 165 13.68 -13.51 6.97
N PRO A 166 14.08 -14.26 8.03
CA PRO A 166 13.52 -15.56 8.32
C PRO A 166 12.00 -15.51 8.54
N GLU A 167 11.27 -16.55 8.15
CA GLU A 167 9.80 -16.63 8.35
C GLU A 167 9.41 -16.49 9.83
N ASN A 168 10.18 -17.03 10.77
CA ASN A 168 9.91 -16.88 12.19
C ASN A 168 9.99 -15.42 12.64
N THR A 169 10.87 -14.62 12.04
CA THR A 169 10.94 -13.17 12.27
C THR A 169 9.67 -12.48 11.76
N VAL A 170 9.16 -12.88 10.59
CA VAL A 170 7.89 -12.34 10.06
C VAL A 170 6.71 -12.74 10.95
N LYS A 171 6.64 -13.99 11.42
CA LYS A 171 5.62 -14.43 12.41
C LYS A 171 5.63 -13.56 13.65
N THR A 172 6.82 -13.29 14.22
CA THR A 172 6.99 -12.43 15.40
C THR A 172 6.57 -10.98 15.11
N ARG A 173 6.93 -10.44 13.94
CA ARG A 173 6.49 -9.11 13.48
C ARG A 173 4.97 -9.02 13.39
N LEU A 174 4.32 -10.01 12.78
CA LEU A 174 2.87 -10.08 12.67
C LEU A 174 2.20 -10.19 14.03
N TYR A 175 2.72 -11.04 14.93
CA TYR A 175 2.19 -11.19 16.27
C TYR A 175 2.21 -9.85 17.03
N HIS A 176 3.37 -9.22 17.16
CA HIS A 176 3.48 -7.93 17.84
C HIS A 176 2.76 -6.80 17.11
N GLY A 177 2.79 -6.80 15.77
CA GLY A 177 2.06 -5.83 14.97
C GLY A 177 0.55 -5.88 15.21
N ARG A 178 -0.04 -7.10 15.27
CA ARG A 178 -1.46 -7.31 15.59
C ARG A 178 -1.82 -6.86 17.00
N LEU A 179 -0.98 -7.18 18.01
CA LEU A 179 -1.19 -6.73 19.38
C LEU A 179 -1.20 -5.19 19.47
N ASN A 180 -0.21 -4.55 18.86
CA ASN A 180 -0.08 -3.09 18.86
C ASN A 180 -1.24 -2.42 18.11
N LEU A 181 -1.63 -2.98 16.97
CA LEU A 181 -2.75 -2.49 16.16
C LEU A 181 -4.06 -2.60 16.95
N ARG A 182 -4.31 -3.76 17.56
CA ARG A 182 -5.49 -4.00 18.39
C ARG A 182 -5.58 -3.00 19.54
N ALA A 183 -4.52 -2.84 20.32
CA ALA A 183 -4.47 -1.88 21.43
C ALA A 183 -4.67 -0.42 20.98
N CYS A 184 -4.24 -0.07 19.76
CA CYS A 184 -4.51 1.24 19.19
C CYS A 184 -5.98 1.39 18.81
N LEU A 185 -6.57 0.39 18.13
CA LEU A 185 -7.98 0.41 17.71
C LEU A 185 -8.94 0.45 18.90
N GLU A 186 -8.67 -0.31 19.97
CA GLU A 186 -9.48 -0.26 21.20
C GLU A 186 -9.52 1.16 21.79
N ARG A 187 -8.38 1.84 21.84
CA ARG A 187 -8.30 3.25 22.30
C ARG A 187 -8.98 4.23 21.33
N TRP A 188 -8.91 3.97 20.04
CA TRP A 188 -9.57 4.79 19.04
C TRP A 188 -11.09 4.67 19.15
N LEU A 189 -11.62 3.44 19.26
CA LEU A 189 -13.06 3.17 19.44
C LEU A 189 -13.61 3.79 20.72
N ALA A 190 -12.88 3.74 21.83
CA ALA A 190 -13.28 4.35 23.09
C ALA A 190 -13.46 5.87 22.97
N ARG A 191 -12.59 6.54 22.19
CA ARG A 191 -12.69 8.00 21.95
C ARG A 191 -13.86 8.39 21.05
N GLU A 192 -14.16 7.56 20.05
CA GLU A 192 -15.30 7.78 19.14
C GLU A 192 -16.63 7.60 19.90
N GLY A 193 -16.71 6.62 20.82
CA GLY A 193 -17.88 6.43 21.69
C GLY A 193 -18.17 7.65 22.56
N ASP A 194 -17.14 8.22 23.20
CA ASP A 194 -17.28 9.43 24.05
C ASP A 194 -17.69 10.68 23.27
N ASN A 195 -17.41 10.73 21.95
CA ASN A 195 -17.77 11.86 21.08
C ASN A 195 -19.21 11.77 20.55
N HIS A 196 -19.84 10.60 20.61
CA HIS A 196 -21.22 10.39 20.14
C HIS A 196 -22.26 10.66 21.24
N ASP A 197 -21.82 10.66 22.52
CA ASP A 197 -22.67 10.89 23.69
C ASP A 197 -22.69 12.38 24.15
N ARG A 198 -22.09 13.29 23.38
CA ARG A 198 -22.09 14.73 23.64
C ARG A 198 -22.82 15.51 22.54
#